data_87c725b98d3f79b0d77506677f3795b4
#
_entry.id   87c725b98d3f79b0d77506677f3795b4
#
_cell.length_a   1.000
_cell.length_b   1.000
_cell.length_c   1.000
_cell.angle_alpha   90.00
_cell.angle_beta   90.00
_cell.angle_gamma   90.00
#
_symmetry.space_group_name_H-M   'P 1'
#
loop_
_entity.id
_entity.type
_entity.pdbx_description
1 polymer ?
#
loop_
_entity_poly.entity_id
_entity_poly.type
_entity_poly.pdbx_seq_one_letter_code
_entity_poly.pdbx_strand_id
1 'polypeptide(L)'
;MAKKKKMDKENPDAGVVLEEVENLKKQLAEAEQKEADRKNDYLRLMAEFDTFRRRTAEEKLELVKSASSDTIKGLLPVLDDCEIALAQLEKTEGNEEAKEGVQLIFNKLMNYLKTKGLERIEAKGEVFDTELHDAVTMFPAPSEDLKGKVIDVAQTGYTLGGKVLRYAKVIVGA
;
A
#
# COMPACT_ATOMS: atom_id res chain seq x y z
N MET A 1 -61.71 44.85 66.41
CA MET A 1 -60.75 43.81 66.28
C MET A 1 -61.32 42.74 65.30
N ALA A 2 -60.94 42.77 64.03
CA ALA A 2 -61.44 41.91 63.04
C ALA A 2 -60.36 40.85 62.70
N LYS A 3 -60.60 39.60 63.05
CA LYS A 3 -59.74 38.46 62.70
C LYS A 3 -59.91 38.15 61.20
N LYS A 4 -58.83 38.39 60.43
CA LYS A 4 -58.67 37.96 59.08
C LYS A 4 -58.51 36.43 59.05
N LYS A 5 -59.53 35.71 58.66
CA LYS A 5 -59.49 34.27 58.38
C LYS A 5 -58.92 34.05 56.97
N LYS A 6 -57.68 33.60 56.89
CA LYS A 6 -57.05 33.15 55.65
C LYS A 6 -57.71 31.79 55.22
N MET A 7 -58.45 31.83 54.15
CA MET A 7 -58.90 30.60 53.48
C MET A 7 -57.80 30.16 52.49
N ASP A 8 -56.99 29.23 52.93
CA ASP A 8 -56.19 28.40 52.04
C ASP A 8 -57.16 27.40 51.39
N LYS A 9 -57.60 27.68 50.18
CA LYS A 9 -58.19 26.67 49.34
C LYS A 9 -57.00 25.96 48.66
N GLU A 10 -56.59 24.86 49.21
CA GLU A 10 -55.78 23.86 48.46
C GLU A 10 -56.57 23.48 47.21
N ASN A 11 -56.01 23.85 46.07
CA ASN A 11 -56.54 23.47 44.77
C ASN A 11 -56.07 22.03 44.53
N PRO A 12 -56.96 21.00 44.55
CA PRO A 12 -56.56 19.60 44.37
C PRO A 12 -55.94 19.33 42.99
N ASP A 13 -56.15 20.26 42.03
CA ASP A 13 -55.58 20.18 40.68
C ASP A 13 -54.09 20.58 40.60
N ALA A 14 -53.57 21.35 41.60
CA ALA A 14 -52.19 21.81 41.62
C ALA A 14 -51.17 20.68 41.82
N GLY A 15 -51.55 19.63 42.56
CA GLY A 15 -50.70 18.45 42.77
C GLY A 15 -50.55 17.60 41.52
N VAL A 16 -51.66 17.37 40.81
CA VAL A 16 -51.67 16.60 39.55
C VAL A 16 -50.88 17.33 38.46
N VAL A 17 -51.03 18.64 38.35
CA VAL A 17 -50.30 19.46 37.37
C VAL A 17 -48.79 19.47 37.66
N LEU A 18 -48.38 19.47 38.94
CA LEU A 18 -46.95 19.39 39.29
C LEU A 18 -46.35 18.05 38.91
N GLU A 19 -47.05 16.94 39.17
CA GLU A 19 -46.60 15.60 38.82
C GLU A 19 -46.51 15.40 37.29
N GLU A 20 -47.46 15.96 36.54
CA GLU A 20 -47.45 15.94 35.08
C GLU A 20 -46.29 16.77 34.49
N VAL A 21 -45.99 17.93 35.08
CA VAL A 21 -44.85 18.77 34.70
C VAL A 21 -43.52 18.06 34.97
N GLU A 22 -43.38 17.37 36.10
CA GLU A 22 -42.17 16.60 36.40
C GLU A 22 -42.00 15.43 35.43
N ASN A 23 -43.07 14.73 35.10
CA ASN A 23 -43.05 13.64 34.13
C ASN A 23 -42.66 14.14 32.69
N LEU A 24 -43.24 15.25 32.26
CA LEU A 24 -42.90 15.88 30.99
C LEU A 24 -41.43 16.34 30.94
N LYS A 25 -40.92 16.92 32.03
CA LYS A 25 -39.49 17.28 32.12
C LYS A 25 -38.57 16.08 32.01
N LYS A 26 -38.95 14.95 32.65
CA LYS A 26 -38.20 13.70 32.55
C LYS A 26 -38.19 13.13 31.10
N GLN A 27 -39.37 13.11 30.47
CA GLN A 27 -39.49 12.69 29.09
C GLN A 27 -38.69 13.58 28.11
N LEU A 28 -38.68 14.90 28.35
CA LEU A 28 -37.88 15.84 27.58
C LEU A 28 -36.39 15.57 27.74
N ALA A 29 -35.88 15.40 28.96
CA ALA A 29 -34.48 15.08 29.21
C ALA A 29 -34.05 13.74 28.57
N GLU A 30 -34.94 12.72 28.64
CA GLU A 30 -34.67 11.44 27.97
C GLU A 30 -34.66 11.57 26.44
N ALA A 31 -35.53 12.42 25.88
CA ALA A 31 -35.56 12.68 24.44
C ALA A 31 -34.32 13.46 23.97
N GLU A 32 -33.92 14.48 24.71
CA GLU A 32 -32.71 15.26 24.46
C GLU A 32 -31.45 14.36 24.52
N GLN A 33 -31.37 13.48 25.52
CA GLN A 33 -30.26 12.53 25.62
C GLN A 33 -30.21 11.59 24.43
N LYS A 34 -31.35 11.01 24.03
CA LYS A 34 -31.44 10.14 22.84
C LYS A 34 -31.08 10.87 21.56
N GLU A 35 -31.43 12.15 21.44
CA GLU A 35 -31.04 12.97 20.29
C GLU A 35 -29.53 13.20 20.26
N ALA A 36 -28.93 13.54 21.42
CA ALA A 36 -27.49 13.71 21.55
C ALA A 36 -26.73 12.43 21.22
N ASP A 37 -27.20 11.29 21.71
CA ASP A 37 -26.60 9.98 21.44
C ASP A 37 -26.67 9.63 19.92
N ARG A 38 -27.85 9.84 19.31
CA ARG A 38 -28.03 9.62 17.86
C ARG A 38 -27.14 10.54 17.03
N LYS A 39 -26.97 11.79 17.45
CA LYS A 39 -26.10 12.74 16.77
C LYS A 39 -24.64 12.32 16.86
N ASN A 40 -24.21 11.84 18.02
CA ASN A 40 -22.86 11.31 18.21
C ASN A 40 -22.62 10.05 17.37
N ASP A 41 -23.58 9.12 17.35
CA ASP A 41 -23.50 7.93 16.52
C ASP A 41 -23.46 8.26 15.04
N TYR A 42 -24.25 9.23 14.58
CA TYR A 42 -24.23 9.70 13.21
C TYR A 42 -22.87 10.31 12.83
N LEU A 43 -22.31 11.15 13.68
CA LEU A 43 -20.98 11.76 13.46
C LEU A 43 -19.88 10.70 13.39
N ARG A 44 -19.95 9.69 14.28
CA ARG A 44 -19.02 8.58 14.29
C ARG A 44 -19.13 7.77 12.98
N LEU A 45 -20.35 7.40 12.59
CA LEU A 45 -20.61 6.64 11.37
C LEU A 45 -20.15 7.41 10.13
N MET A 46 -20.34 8.72 10.09
CA MET A 46 -19.88 9.58 9.01
C MET A 46 -18.35 9.59 8.89
N ALA A 47 -17.63 9.68 10.04
CA ALA A 47 -16.18 9.60 10.07
C ALA A 47 -15.65 8.22 9.65
N GLU A 48 -16.32 7.15 10.08
CA GLU A 48 -16.00 5.77 9.66
C GLU A 48 -16.23 5.59 8.15
N PHE A 49 -17.32 6.14 7.61
CA PHE A 49 -17.62 6.09 6.18
C PHE A 49 -16.59 6.84 5.34
N ASP A 50 -16.17 8.04 5.76
CA ASP A 50 -15.12 8.79 5.06
C ASP A 50 -13.78 8.05 5.09
N THR A 51 -13.43 7.45 6.23
CA THR A 51 -12.23 6.62 6.36
C THR A 51 -12.30 5.40 5.45
N PHE A 52 -13.43 4.70 5.44
CA PHE A 52 -13.68 3.55 4.55
C PHE A 52 -13.56 3.95 3.07
N ARG A 53 -14.15 5.07 2.68
CA ARG A 53 -14.10 5.57 1.30
C ARG A 53 -12.68 5.87 0.84
N ARG A 54 -11.87 6.53 1.70
CA ARG A 54 -10.47 6.81 1.42
C ARG A 54 -9.67 5.52 1.28
N ARG A 55 -9.79 4.62 2.24
CA ARG A 55 -9.10 3.32 2.23
C ARG A 55 -9.44 2.48 1.00
N THR A 56 -10.72 2.40 0.64
CA THR A 56 -11.17 1.65 -0.54
C THR A 56 -10.61 2.25 -1.84
N ALA A 57 -10.48 3.58 -1.92
CA ALA A 57 -9.85 4.23 -3.07
C ALA A 57 -8.35 3.90 -3.16
N GLU A 58 -7.64 3.91 -2.04
CA GLU A 58 -6.23 3.52 -1.95
C GLU A 58 -6.03 2.04 -2.32
N GLU A 59 -6.85 1.14 -1.77
CA GLU A 59 -6.82 -0.30 -2.09
C GLU A 59 -7.10 -0.58 -3.57
N LYS A 60 -8.04 0.16 -4.19
CA LYS A 60 -8.30 0.05 -5.63
C LYS A 60 -7.10 0.50 -6.46
N LEU A 61 -6.43 1.58 -6.08
CA LEU A 61 -5.22 2.04 -6.77
C LEU A 61 -4.08 1.03 -6.65
N GLU A 62 -3.90 0.44 -5.47
CA GLU A 62 -2.92 -0.62 -5.27
C GLU A 62 -3.25 -1.88 -6.09
N LEU A 63 -4.53 -2.27 -6.13
CA LEU A 63 -4.96 -3.42 -6.93
C LEU A 63 -4.68 -3.21 -8.42
N VAL A 64 -4.95 -2.02 -8.96
CA VAL A 64 -4.64 -1.69 -10.36
C VAL A 64 -3.12 -1.74 -10.62
N LYS A 65 -2.31 -1.24 -9.69
CA LYS A 65 -0.85 -1.29 -9.80
C LYS A 65 -0.31 -2.73 -9.72
N SER A 66 -0.89 -3.57 -8.88
CA SER A 66 -0.46 -4.96 -8.68
C SER A 66 -1.07 -5.95 -9.68
N ALA A 67 -2.15 -5.60 -10.36
CA ALA A 67 -2.86 -6.51 -11.27
C ALA A 67 -1.98 -7.06 -12.42
N SER A 68 -0.97 -6.31 -12.84
CA SER A 68 0.01 -6.76 -13.85
C SER A 68 1.20 -7.51 -13.25
N SER A 69 1.35 -7.53 -11.93
CA SER A 69 2.52 -8.07 -11.24
C SER A 69 2.77 -9.54 -11.60
N ASP A 70 1.74 -10.39 -11.48
CA ASP A 70 1.86 -11.82 -11.74
C ASP A 70 2.17 -12.11 -13.21
N THR A 71 1.56 -11.37 -14.13
CA THR A 71 1.82 -11.50 -15.58
C THR A 71 3.25 -11.07 -15.90
N ILE A 72 3.71 -9.96 -15.37
CA ILE A 72 5.07 -9.46 -15.58
C ILE A 72 6.08 -10.42 -14.94
N LYS A 73 5.79 -10.93 -13.74
CA LYS A 73 6.64 -11.93 -13.07
C LYS A 73 6.80 -13.20 -13.89
N GLY A 74 5.72 -13.65 -14.55
CA GLY A 74 5.75 -14.77 -15.48
C GLY A 74 6.57 -14.52 -16.75
N LEU A 75 6.78 -13.24 -17.14
CA LEU A 75 7.62 -12.85 -18.27
C LEU A 75 9.11 -12.73 -17.93
N LEU A 76 9.49 -12.64 -16.65
CA LEU A 76 10.89 -12.47 -16.25
C LEU A 76 11.81 -13.60 -16.76
N PRO A 77 11.42 -14.90 -16.76
CA PRO A 77 12.24 -15.95 -17.35
C PRO A 77 12.53 -15.72 -18.83
N VAL A 78 11.56 -15.18 -19.59
CA VAL A 78 11.76 -14.86 -21.01
C VAL A 78 12.79 -13.74 -21.19
N LEU A 79 12.78 -12.74 -20.28
CA LEU A 79 13.81 -11.69 -20.27
C LEU A 79 15.19 -12.27 -19.96
N ASP A 80 15.29 -13.20 -19.00
CA ASP A 80 16.54 -13.88 -18.65
C ASP A 80 17.08 -14.66 -19.86
N ASP A 81 16.21 -15.41 -20.54
CA ASP A 81 16.59 -16.16 -21.76
C ASP A 81 17.05 -15.22 -22.89
N CYS A 82 16.43 -14.06 -23.04
CA CYS A 82 16.87 -13.04 -24.00
C CYS A 82 18.26 -12.48 -23.63
N GLU A 83 18.52 -12.20 -22.34
CA GLU A 83 19.84 -11.75 -21.88
C GLU A 83 20.93 -12.81 -22.15
N ILE A 84 20.62 -14.09 -21.91
CA ILE A 84 21.53 -15.22 -22.19
C ILE A 84 21.78 -15.34 -23.71
N ALA A 85 20.74 -15.25 -24.53
CA ALA A 85 20.85 -15.30 -25.97
C ALA A 85 21.74 -14.16 -26.52
N LEU A 86 21.54 -12.94 -26.04
CA LEU A 86 22.37 -11.80 -26.41
C LEU A 86 23.84 -12.01 -26.02
N ALA A 87 24.08 -12.48 -24.79
CA ALA A 87 25.45 -12.76 -24.33
C ALA A 87 26.14 -13.87 -25.12
N GLN A 88 25.38 -14.86 -25.66
CA GLN A 88 25.91 -15.91 -26.55
C GLN A 88 26.21 -15.35 -27.93
N LEU A 89 25.31 -14.52 -28.49
CA LEU A 89 25.54 -13.88 -29.79
C LEU A 89 26.75 -12.95 -29.78
N GLU A 90 27.06 -12.31 -28.65
CA GLU A 90 28.26 -11.48 -28.48
C GLU A 90 29.57 -12.29 -28.63
N LYS A 91 29.55 -13.56 -28.26
CA LYS A 91 30.72 -14.45 -28.33
C LYS A 91 30.88 -15.15 -29.69
N THR A 92 29.88 -15.02 -30.57
CA THR A 92 29.85 -15.72 -31.86
C THR A 92 30.11 -14.72 -32.98
N GLU A 93 31.20 -14.91 -33.72
CA GLU A 93 31.55 -14.10 -34.88
C GLU A 93 30.59 -14.35 -36.06
N GLY A 94 30.27 -13.31 -36.82
CA GLY A 94 29.52 -13.45 -38.10
C GLY A 94 28.01 -13.32 -38.01
N ASN A 95 27.44 -12.96 -36.85
CA ASN A 95 25.97 -12.85 -36.64
C ASN A 95 25.52 -11.43 -36.28
N GLU A 96 26.20 -10.40 -36.76
CA GLU A 96 25.90 -9.01 -36.36
C GLU A 96 24.46 -8.58 -36.66
N GLU A 97 23.91 -8.94 -37.83
CA GLU A 97 22.52 -8.62 -38.20
C GLU A 97 21.50 -9.29 -37.24
N ALA A 98 21.76 -10.57 -36.89
CA ALA A 98 20.91 -11.31 -35.96
C ALA A 98 20.99 -10.71 -34.55
N LYS A 99 22.18 -10.31 -34.11
CA LYS A 99 22.41 -9.62 -32.83
C LYS A 99 21.65 -8.32 -32.76
N GLU A 100 21.77 -7.45 -33.78
CA GLU A 100 21.03 -6.18 -33.85
C GLU A 100 19.51 -6.41 -33.79
N GLY A 101 19.02 -7.41 -34.52
CA GLY A 101 17.60 -7.77 -34.51
C GLY A 101 17.09 -8.20 -33.15
N VAL A 102 17.80 -9.10 -32.46
CA VAL A 102 17.44 -9.56 -31.10
C VAL A 102 17.54 -8.41 -30.09
N GLN A 103 18.62 -7.59 -30.18
CA GLN A 103 18.78 -6.42 -29.31
C GLN A 103 17.64 -5.43 -29.48
N LEU A 104 17.19 -5.18 -30.71
CA LEU A 104 16.08 -4.28 -30.99
C LEU A 104 14.76 -4.79 -30.36
N ILE A 105 14.50 -6.09 -30.47
CA ILE A 105 13.30 -6.73 -29.87
C ILE A 105 13.37 -6.62 -28.36
N PHE A 106 14.50 -6.97 -27.75
CA PHE A 106 14.71 -6.88 -26.31
C PHE A 106 14.52 -5.44 -25.80
N ASN A 107 15.13 -4.46 -26.47
CA ASN A 107 14.99 -3.07 -26.10
C ASN A 107 13.54 -2.56 -26.19
N LYS A 108 12.80 -2.97 -27.23
CA LYS A 108 11.36 -2.64 -27.36
C LYS A 108 10.54 -3.24 -26.23
N LEU A 109 10.80 -4.50 -25.87
CA LEU A 109 10.12 -5.18 -24.78
C LEU A 109 10.42 -4.50 -23.44
N MET A 110 11.69 -4.23 -23.14
CA MET A 110 12.10 -3.53 -21.91
C MET A 110 11.51 -2.13 -21.82
N ASN A 111 11.49 -1.37 -22.92
CA ASN A 111 10.88 -0.04 -22.95
C ASN A 111 9.37 -0.11 -22.67
N TYR A 112 8.68 -1.10 -23.25
CA TYR A 112 7.27 -1.29 -22.93
C TYR A 112 7.04 -1.64 -21.46
N LEU A 113 7.82 -2.55 -20.89
CA LEU A 113 7.72 -2.93 -19.48
C LEU A 113 8.05 -1.77 -18.53
N LYS A 114 9.01 -0.90 -18.91
CA LYS A 114 9.27 0.36 -18.18
C LYS A 114 8.04 1.27 -18.15
N THR A 115 7.25 1.36 -19.22
CA THR A 115 6.00 2.13 -19.20
C THR A 115 4.95 1.54 -18.25
N LYS A 116 5.10 0.28 -17.88
CA LYS A 116 4.27 -0.41 -16.87
C LYS A 116 4.84 -0.29 -15.45
N GLY A 117 5.99 0.39 -15.29
CA GLY A 117 6.64 0.61 -14.00
C GLY A 117 7.64 -0.48 -13.61
N LEU A 118 8.05 -1.35 -14.56
CA LEU A 118 9.14 -2.32 -14.32
C LEU A 118 10.48 -1.59 -14.38
N GLU A 119 11.30 -1.74 -13.34
CA GLU A 119 12.64 -1.19 -13.25
C GLU A 119 13.64 -2.28 -12.92
N ARG A 120 14.82 -2.23 -13.54
CA ARG A 120 15.91 -3.16 -13.27
C ARG A 120 16.62 -2.74 -11.99
N ILE A 121 17.02 -3.71 -11.17
CA ILE A 121 17.87 -3.48 -10.01
C ILE A 121 19.32 -3.52 -10.48
N GLU A 122 19.98 -2.36 -10.48
CA GLU A 122 21.39 -2.23 -10.82
C GLU A 122 22.22 -2.64 -9.59
N ALA A 123 22.58 -3.92 -9.53
CA ALA A 123 23.25 -4.47 -8.36
C ALA A 123 24.78 -4.51 -8.48
N LYS A 124 25.34 -4.61 -9.70
CA LYS A 124 26.78 -4.82 -9.92
C LYS A 124 27.62 -3.63 -9.45
N GLY A 125 28.55 -3.88 -8.53
CA GLY A 125 29.40 -2.85 -7.94
C GLY A 125 28.81 -2.11 -6.75
N GLU A 126 27.50 -2.27 -6.50
CA GLU A 126 26.83 -1.67 -5.34
C GLU A 126 27.06 -2.46 -4.05
N VAL A 127 26.81 -1.81 -2.93
CA VAL A 127 26.83 -2.46 -1.61
C VAL A 127 25.70 -3.48 -1.53
N PHE A 128 25.99 -4.65 -0.96
CA PHE A 128 24.97 -5.66 -0.79
C PHE A 128 23.85 -5.17 0.14
N ASP A 129 22.62 -5.24 -0.36
CA ASP A 129 21.41 -4.86 0.36
C ASP A 129 20.41 -6.03 0.38
N THR A 130 20.03 -6.47 1.55
CA THR A 130 19.09 -7.60 1.75
C THR A 130 17.66 -7.31 1.28
N GLU A 131 17.31 -6.03 1.11
CA GLU A 131 15.97 -5.65 0.62
C GLU A 131 15.85 -5.75 -0.91
N LEU A 132 16.99 -5.75 -1.63
CA LEU A 132 17.02 -5.77 -3.10
C LEU A 132 17.75 -7.00 -3.67
N HIS A 133 18.66 -7.58 -2.89
CA HIS A 133 19.59 -8.60 -3.34
C HIS A 133 19.44 -9.91 -2.57
N ASP A 134 19.64 -11.02 -3.28
CA ASP A 134 19.73 -12.39 -2.74
C ASP A 134 21.14 -12.94 -3.02
N ALA A 135 21.93 -13.11 -1.99
CA ALA A 135 23.30 -13.59 -2.12
C ALA A 135 23.33 -15.11 -2.33
N VAL A 136 23.62 -15.55 -3.55
CA VAL A 136 23.71 -16.98 -3.90
C VAL A 136 25.02 -17.59 -3.39
N THR A 137 26.12 -16.82 -3.49
CA THR A 137 27.45 -17.25 -3.04
C THR A 137 28.32 -16.07 -2.67
N MET A 138 29.34 -16.35 -1.85
CA MET A 138 30.38 -15.39 -1.52
C MET A 138 31.68 -15.84 -2.19
N PHE A 139 32.39 -14.91 -2.80
CA PHE A 139 33.69 -15.14 -3.43
C PHE A 139 34.74 -14.24 -2.78
N PRO A 140 36.00 -14.67 -2.68
CA PRO A 140 37.08 -13.78 -2.23
C PRO A 140 37.09 -12.53 -3.10
N ALA A 141 37.03 -11.36 -2.47
CA ALA A 141 37.01 -10.11 -3.19
C ALA A 141 38.31 -9.94 -3.99
N PRO A 142 38.25 -9.64 -5.31
CA PRO A 142 39.46 -9.40 -6.12
C PRO A 142 40.26 -8.18 -5.66
N SER A 143 39.62 -7.24 -4.94
CA SER A 143 40.23 -6.06 -4.31
C SER A 143 39.48 -5.74 -3.02
N GLU A 144 40.16 -5.04 -2.10
CA GLU A 144 39.55 -4.60 -0.82
C GLU A 144 38.31 -3.71 -1.04
N ASP A 145 38.31 -2.94 -2.10
CA ASP A 145 37.17 -2.04 -2.46
C ASP A 145 35.89 -2.80 -2.81
N LEU A 146 35.98 -4.09 -3.15
CA LEU A 146 34.84 -4.94 -3.52
C LEU A 146 34.36 -5.80 -2.35
N LYS A 147 34.96 -5.65 -1.18
CA LYS A 147 34.55 -6.35 0.03
C LYS A 147 33.19 -5.85 0.52
N GLY A 148 32.22 -6.77 0.69
CA GLY A 148 30.84 -6.44 1.02
C GLY A 148 30.02 -5.86 -0.14
N LYS A 149 30.60 -5.83 -1.36
CA LYS A 149 29.89 -5.37 -2.56
C LYS A 149 29.53 -6.54 -3.47
N VAL A 150 28.61 -6.29 -4.37
CA VAL A 150 28.22 -7.22 -5.42
C VAL A 150 29.30 -7.27 -6.50
N ILE A 151 29.98 -8.40 -6.63
CA ILE A 151 30.99 -8.63 -7.65
C ILE A 151 30.35 -8.92 -9.00
N ASP A 152 29.31 -9.75 -9.00
CA ASP A 152 28.62 -10.13 -10.22
C ASP A 152 27.14 -10.47 -9.97
N VAL A 153 26.33 -10.44 -11.02
CA VAL A 153 24.89 -10.70 -10.98
C VAL A 153 24.58 -11.98 -11.73
N ALA A 154 24.20 -13.02 -11.00
CA ALA A 154 23.81 -14.30 -11.57
C ALA A 154 22.42 -14.28 -12.20
N GLN A 155 21.51 -13.47 -11.65
CA GLN A 155 20.17 -13.27 -12.20
C GLN A 155 19.70 -11.84 -11.90
N THR A 156 19.26 -11.15 -12.94
CA THR A 156 18.80 -9.75 -12.83
C THR A 156 17.56 -9.63 -11.94
N GLY A 157 17.58 -8.70 -10.98
CA GLY A 157 16.44 -8.34 -10.15
C GLY A 157 15.57 -7.25 -10.78
N TYR A 158 14.30 -7.20 -10.40
CA TYR A 158 13.36 -6.22 -10.91
C TYR A 158 12.44 -5.71 -9.81
N THR A 159 12.11 -4.42 -9.87
CA THR A 159 11.03 -3.79 -9.10
C THR A 159 9.86 -3.43 -10.01
N LEU A 160 8.65 -3.38 -9.45
CA LEU A 160 7.44 -2.93 -10.14
C LEU A 160 6.74 -1.87 -9.30
N GLY A 161 6.72 -0.63 -9.80
CA GLY A 161 6.13 0.49 -9.05
C GLY A 161 6.75 0.70 -7.68
N GLY A 162 8.06 0.49 -7.54
CA GLY A 162 8.82 0.63 -6.30
C GLY A 162 8.76 -0.56 -5.33
N LYS A 163 8.00 -1.64 -5.66
CA LYS A 163 7.98 -2.89 -4.88
C LYS A 163 8.85 -3.94 -5.57
N VAL A 164 9.65 -4.69 -4.82
CA VAL A 164 10.48 -5.76 -5.38
C VAL A 164 9.58 -6.86 -5.95
N LEU A 165 9.72 -7.10 -7.25
CA LEU A 165 9.05 -8.18 -7.97
C LEU A 165 9.87 -9.48 -7.93
N ARG A 166 11.20 -9.33 -8.06
CA ARG A 166 12.20 -10.39 -7.96
C ARG A 166 13.53 -9.80 -7.48
N TYR A 167 14.12 -10.40 -6.45
CA TYR A 167 15.43 -10.04 -5.96
C TYR A 167 16.53 -10.30 -7.01
N ALA A 168 17.55 -9.45 -7.06
CA ALA A 168 18.73 -9.75 -7.86
C ALA A 168 19.54 -10.85 -7.18
N LYS A 169 19.79 -11.96 -7.87
CA LYS A 169 20.70 -12.98 -7.36
C LYS A 169 22.13 -12.59 -7.67
N VAL A 170 22.89 -12.39 -6.60
CA VAL A 170 24.21 -11.77 -6.67
C VAL A 170 25.31 -12.64 -6.05
N ILE A 171 26.53 -12.37 -6.49
CA ILE A 171 27.77 -12.88 -5.91
C ILE A 171 28.41 -11.74 -5.13
N VAL A 172 28.67 -11.95 -3.85
CA VAL A 172 29.19 -10.91 -2.93
C VAL A 172 30.66 -11.14 -2.65
N GLY A 173 31.44 -10.07 -2.57
CA GLY A 173 32.84 -10.10 -2.15
C GLY A 173 33.00 -10.35 -0.65
N ALA A 174 33.71 -11.38 -0.26
CA ALA A 174 34.06 -11.74 1.13
C ALA A 174 35.41 -11.17 1.54
#